data_546d919fe4ef654f08f5e601cb7b0631
#
_entry.id   546d919fe4ef654f08f5e601cb7b0631
#
_cell.length_a   1.000
_cell.length_b   1.000
_cell.length_c   1.000
_cell.angle_alpha   90.00
_cell.angle_beta   90.00
_cell.angle_gamma   90.00
#
_symmetry.space_group_name_H-M   'P 1'
#
loop_
_entity.id
_entity.type
_entity.pdbx_description
1 polymer ?
#
loop_
_entity_poly.entity_id
_entity_poly.type
_entity_poly.pdbx_seq_one_letter_code
_entity_poly.pdbx_strand_id
1 'polypeptide(L)'
;NFGVSARLGDENAPFVVEADEYDTAFFDKRSKFVHYRPTIAVLNNLEFDHADIFPDLAAIERQFHHLVRIVPSQGHLLVADQQPALERVLKMGAWSPVAYFGADANSQWQLRLERADASRFQVLYLGEQGEEDGVVEWALTGEHNARNALAALAAARLCGVNLARACAAL
;
A
#
# COMPACT_ATOMS: atom_id res chain seq x y z
N ASN A 1 17.65 8.26 -3.54
CA ASN A 1 17.26 9.67 -3.49
C ASN A 1 17.42 10.29 -4.89
N PHE A 2 16.30 10.71 -5.49
CA PHE A 2 16.28 11.24 -6.86
C PHE A 2 16.63 12.74 -6.92
N GLY A 3 16.86 13.39 -5.78
CA GLY A 3 17.23 14.81 -5.70
C GLY A 3 16.11 15.80 -6.11
N VAL A 4 14.88 15.31 -6.30
CA VAL A 4 13.70 16.10 -6.71
C VAL A 4 12.47 15.67 -5.93
N SER A 5 11.55 16.60 -5.69
CA SER A 5 10.28 16.34 -4.97
C SER A 5 9.25 15.60 -5.83
N ALA A 6 9.33 15.72 -7.14
CA ALA A 6 8.46 15.03 -8.08
C ALA A 6 9.24 14.68 -9.36
N ARG A 7 8.92 13.54 -9.95
CA ARG A 7 9.50 13.10 -11.22
C ARG A 7 8.41 12.43 -12.05
N LEU A 8 8.22 12.89 -13.26
CA LEU A 8 7.43 12.19 -14.28
C LEU A 8 8.31 11.13 -14.95
N GLY A 9 7.76 9.94 -15.13
CA GLY A 9 8.34 8.90 -15.96
C GLY A 9 7.97 9.11 -17.44
N ASP A 10 8.19 8.04 -18.24
CA ASP A 10 7.73 7.99 -19.61
C ASP A 10 6.20 8.04 -19.68
N GLU A 11 5.63 8.32 -20.85
CA GLU A 11 4.20 8.54 -21.08
C GLU A 11 3.30 7.42 -20.52
N ASN A 12 3.76 6.18 -20.57
CA ASN A 12 3.02 5.01 -20.07
C ASN A 12 3.53 4.49 -18.72
N ALA A 13 4.47 5.18 -18.08
CA ALA A 13 4.98 4.77 -16.78
C ALA A 13 3.97 5.08 -15.67
N PRO A 14 3.82 4.20 -14.68
CA PRO A 14 2.99 4.50 -13.52
C PRO A 14 3.56 5.71 -12.74
N PHE A 15 2.67 6.57 -12.28
CA PHE A 15 3.01 7.67 -11.39
C PHE A 15 2.68 7.27 -9.95
N VAL A 16 3.69 7.29 -9.08
CA VAL A 16 3.55 6.93 -7.66
C VAL A 16 3.39 8.20 -6.85
N VAL A 17 2.34 8.27 -6.05
CA VAL A 17 2.00 9.41 -5.18
C VAL A 17 1.88 8.94 -3.75
N GLU A 18 2.52 9.64 -2.82
CA GLU A 18 2.19 9.52 -1.40
C GLU A 18 0.82 10.16 -1.16
N ALA A 19 -0.08 9.38 -0.58
CA ALA A 19 -1.44 9.81 -0.32
C ALA A 19 -1.61 10.21 1.16
N ASP A 20 -2.22 11.36 1.39
CA ASP A 20 -2.44 11.95 2.70
C ASP A 20 -3.93 12.23 2.88
N GLU A 21 -4.46 12.03 4.09
CA GLU A 21 -5.83 12.30 4.48
C GLU A 21 -6.15 13.76 4.76
N TYR A 22 -5.16 14.65 4.77
CA TYR A 22 -5.38 16.09 4.95
C TYR A 22 -6.34 16.70 3.93
N ASP A 23 -7.02 17.75 4.36
CA ASP A 23 -7.88 18.58 3.52
C ASP A 23 -7.19 19.00 2.22
N THR A 24 -7.91 18.95 1.12
CA THR A 24 -7.39 19.35 -0.19
C THR A 24 -7.07 20.84 -0.23
N ALA A 25 -8.00 21.68 0.27
CA ALA A 25 -7.88 23.13 0.29
C ALA A 25 -8.81 23.74 1.34
N PHE A 26 -8.66 25.03 1.60
CA PHE A 26 -9.54 25.76 2.52
C PHE A 26 -11.04 25.61 2.21
N PHE A 27 -11.39 25.53 0.95
CA PHE A 27 -12.77 25.40 0.46
C PHE A 27 -13.14 23.95 0.09
N ASP A 28 -12.23 23.00 0.13
CA ASP A 28 -12.47 21.58 -0.10
C ASP A 28 -11.91 20.75 1.06
N LYS A 29 -12.82 20.35 1.94
CA LYS A 29 -12.53 19.61 3.17
C LYS A 29 -12.42 18.08 2.96
N ARG A 30 -12.45 17.61 1.71
CA ARG A 30 -12.18 16.22 1.39
C ARG A 30 -10.68 15.97 1.43
N SER A 31 -10.32 14.77 1.86
CA SER A 31 -8.91 14.33 1.84
C SER A 31 -8.34 14.37 0.42
N LYS A 32 -7.09 14.79 0.29
CA LYS A 32 -6.40 14.97 -1.00
C LYS A 32 -6.44 13.74 -1.88
N PHE A 33 -6.33 12.56 -1.30
CA PHE A 33 -6.26 11.32 -2.06
C PHE A 33 -7.53 11.03 -2.90
N VAL A 34 -8.69 11.60 -2.58
CA VAL A 34 -9.90 11.41 -3.41
C VAL A 34 -9.76 12.04 -4.81
N HIS A 35 -8.83 12.97 -4.98
CA HIS A 35 -8.57 13.62 -6.26
C HIS A 35 -7.58 12.84 -7.13
N TYR A 36 -6.79 11.93 -6.54
CA TYR A 36 -5.75 11.20 -7.25
C TYR A 36 -6.31 10.08 -8.15
N ARG A 37 -7.48 9.54 -7.83
CA ARG A 37 -8.15 8.46 -8.59
C ARG A 37 -7.18 7.33 -8.94
N PRO A 38 -6.57 6.69 -7.94
CA PRO A 38 -5.55 5.67 -8.19
C PRO A 38 -6.14 4.44 -8.86
N THR A 39 -5.36 3.80 -9.73
CA THR A 39 -5.64 2.46 -10.26
C THR A 39 -5.22 1.39 -9.26
N ILE A 40 -4.15 1.65 -8.51
CA ILE A 40 -3.66 0.80 -7.43
C ILE A 40 -3.60 1.67 -6.18
N ALA A 41 -4.27 1.27 -5.12
CA ALA A 41 -4.16 1.91 -3.81
C ALA A 41 -3.56 0.95 -2.78
N VAL A 42 -2.55 1.43 -2.05
CA VAL A 42 -1.94 0.72 -0.92
C VAL A 42 -2.47 1.30 0.37
N LEU A 43 -3.16 0.47 1.16
CA LEU A 43 -3.66 0.79 2.49
C LEU A 43 -2.73 0.10 3.50
N ASN A 44 -1.74 0.83 3.99
CA ASN A 44 -0.65 0.24 4.78
C ASN A 44 -1.02 0.13 6.27
N ASN A 45 -1.45 1.23 6.87
CA ASN A 45 -1.97 1.28 8.24
C ASN A 45 -3.02 2.38 8.35
N LEU A 46 -3.87 2.28 9.35
CA LEU A 46 -4.85 3.30 9.67
C LEU A 46 -4.95 3.43 11.19
N GLU A 47 -4.45 4.54 11.68
CA GLU A 47 -4.42 4.88 13.09
C GLU A 47 -5.13 6.22 13.32
N PHE A 48 -5.46 6.54 14.58
CA PHE A 48 -5.99 7.85 14.89
C PHE A 48 -4.86 8.86 14.94
N ASP A 49 -4.77 9.64 13.89
CA ASP A 49 -3.85 10.76 13.75
C ASP A 49 -4.61 12.02 13.31
N HIS A 50 -3.93 13.16 13.25
CA HIS A 50 -4.52 14.43 12.80
C HIS A 50 -5.76 14.83 13.61
N ALA A 51 -5.66 14.78 14.95
CA ALA A 51 -6.73 15.14 15.88
C ALA A 51 -7.19 16.60 15.77
N ASP A 52 -6.46 17.44 15.04
CA ASP A 52 -6.83 18.80 14.67
C ASP A 52 -7.90 18.88 13.58
N ILE A 53 -8.04 17.82 12.76
CA ILE A 53 -9.00 17.75 11.65
C ILE A 53 -10.06 16.67 11.85
N PHE A 54 -9.71 15.56 12.48
CA PHE A 54 -10.62 14.42 12.67
C PHE A 54 -11.01 14.26 14.13
N PRO A 55 -12.31 14.21 14.45
CA PRO A 55 -12.78 14.05 15.83
C PRO A 55 -12.54 12.65 16.40
N ASP A 56 -12.47 11.64 15.54
CA ASP A 56 -12.33 10.23 15.90
C ASP A 56 -11.81 9.37 14.75
N LEU A 57 -11.41 8.13 15.06
CA LEU A 57 -10.95 7.15 14.08
C LEU A 57 -12.01 6.84 13.01
N ALA A 58 -13.29 6.84 13.38
CA ALA A 58 -14.37 6.56 12.42
C ALA A 58 -14.48 7.66 11.34
N ALA A 59 -14.10 8.90 11.66
CA ALA A 59 -14.01 9.96 10.67
C ALA A 59 -12.91 9.68 9.65
N ILE A 60 -11.74 9.20 10.08
CA ILE A 60 -10.64 8.80 9.20
C ILE A 60 -11.04 7.57 8.36
N GLU A 61 -11.67 6.57 8.97
CA GLU A 61 -12.18 5.38 8.26
C GLU A 61 -13.13 5.77 7.12
N ARG A 62 -13.99 6.76 7.32
CA ARG A 62 -14.86 7.27 6.25
C ARG A 62 -14.06 7.90 5.10
N GLN A 63 -12.98 8.62 5.39
CA GLN A 63 -12.12 9.15 4.33
C GLN A 63 -11.44 8.04 3.54
N PHE A 64 -10.88 7.04 4.24
CA PHE A 64 -10.30 5.86 3.58
C PHE A 64 -11.34 5.10 2.74
N HIS A 65 -12.60 5.02 3.21
CA HIS A 65 -13.66 4.44 2.39
C HIS A 65 -13.96 5.28 1.13
N HIS A 66 -13.85 6.62 1.20
CA HIS A 66 -13.94 7.45 -0.01
C HIS A 66 -12.82 7.12 -1.01
N LEU A 67 -11.60 6.84 -0.55
CA LEU A 67 -10.51 6.37 -1.41
C LEU A 67 -10.83 5.00 -2.02
N VAL A 68 -11.26 4.03 -1.20
CA VAL A 68 -11.63 2.68 -1.66
C VAL A 68 -12.67 2.73 -2.78
N ARG A 69 -13.69 3.59 -2.65
CA ARG A 69 -14.77 3.72 -3.63
C ARG A 69 -14.37 4.29 -4.99
N ILE A 70 -13.27 5.03 -5.08
CA ILE A 70 -12.83 5.65 -6.33
C ILE A 70 -11.83 4.82 -7.10
N VAL A 71 -11.30 3.74 -6.52
CA VAL A 71 -10.48 2.77 -7.24
C VAL A 71 -11.38 2.03 -8.23
N PRO A 72 -11.04 2.00 -9.53
CA PRO A 72 -11.89 1.37 -10.54
C PRO A 72 -11.95 -0.16 -10.34
N SER A 73 -13.01 -0.81 -10.86
CA SER A 73 -13.20 -2.25 -10.71
C SER A 73 -12.09 -3.12 -11.31
N GLN A 74 -11.35 -2.59 -12.29
CA GLN A 74 -10.14 -3.21 -12.85
C GLN A 74 -8.85 -2.80 -12.11
N GLY A 75 -8.96 -1.92 -11.12
CA GLY A 75 -7.86 -1.54 -10.25
C GLY A 75 -7.66 -2.54 -9.13
N HIS A 76 -6.78 -2.21 -8.18
CA HIS A 76 -6.43 -3.11 -7.07
C HIS A 76 -6.30 -2.34 -5.76
N LEU A 77 -6.73 -2.99 -4.69
CA LEU A 77 -6.51 -2.58 -3.31
C LEU A 77 -5.48 -3.54 -2.69
N LEU A 78 -4.33 -3.01 -2.31
CA LEU A 78 -3.34 -3.72 -1.50
C LEU A 78 -3.53 -3.30 -0.06
N VAL A 79 -3.86 -4.24 0.82
CA VAL A 79 -4.28 -3.95 2.18
C VAL A 79 -3.38 -4.68 3.16
N ALA A 80 -2.80 -3.95 4.12
CA ALA A 80 -2.03 -4.57 5.18
C ALA A 80 -2.92 -5.49 6.02
N ASP A 81 -2.43 -6.68 6.29
CA ASP A 81 -3.11 -7.64 7.14
C ASP A 81 -3.13 -7.20 8.62
N GLN A 82 -4.00 -7.83 9.43
CA GLN A 82 -4.09 -7.61 10.87
C GLN A 82 -4.36 -6.14 11.25
N GLN A 83 -5.05 -5.39 10.38
CA GLN A 83 -5.44 -4.01 10.59
C GLN A 83 -6.97 -3.88 10.79
N PRO A 84 -7.49 -3.94 12.03
CA PRO A 84 -8.94 -3.92 12.27
C PRO A 84 -9.65 -2.68 11.73
N ALA A 85 -8.96 -1.54 11.66
CA ALA A 85 -9.52 -0.31 11.08
C ALA A 85 -9.72 -0.45 9.58
N LEU A 86 -8.75 -1.01 8.86
CA LEU A 86 -8.87 -1.27 7.42
C LEU A 86 -9.96 -2.30 7.11
N GLU A 87 -10.10 -3.33 7.96
CA GLU A 87 -11.20 -4.30 7.83
C GLU A 87 -12.58 -3.63 7.96
N ARG A 88 -12.74 -2.65 8.87
CA ARG A 88 -13.99 -1.89 8.98
C ARG A 88 -14.23 -1.03 7.74
N VAL A 89 -13.18 -0.42 7.19
CA VAL A 89 -13.26 0.34 5.94
C VAL A 89 -13.75 -0.54 4.79
N LEU A 90 -13.16 -1.73 4.61
CA LEU A 90 -13.55 -2.66 3.54
C LEU A 90 -14.98 -3.19 3.72
N LYS A 91 -15.44 -3.37 4.96
CA LYS A 91 -16.84 -3.78 5.27
C LYS A 91 -17.88 -2.71 4.88
N MET A 92 -17.49 -1.45 4.74
CA MET A 92 -18.37 -0.41 4.19
C MET A 92 -18.63 -0.59 2.69
N GLY A 93 -17.83 -1.42 2.01
CA GLY A 93 -17.92 -1.80 0.60
C GLY A 93 -16.61 -1.57 -0.15
N ALA A 94 -16.22 -2.58 -0.93
CA ALA A 94 -15.10 -2.52 -1.87
C ALA A 94 -15.53 -3.17 -3.19
N TRP A 95 -15.18 -2.54 -4.31
CA TRP A 95 -15.63 -2.95 -5.65
C TRP A 95 -14.46 -3.33 -6.56
N SER A 96 -13.25 -3.17 -6.07
CA SER A 96 -12.01 -3.55 -6.74
C SER A 96 -11.46 -4.81 -6.08
N PRO A 97 -10.70 -5.65 -6.79
CA PRO A 97 -9.95 -6.75 -6.20
C PRO A 97 -9.11 -6.31 -5.00
N VAL A 98 -9.19 -7.07 -3.92
CA VAL A 98 -8.43 -6.84 -2.68
C VAL A 98 -7.38 -7.93 -2.56
N ALA A 99 -6.12 -7.56 -2.33
CA ALA A 99 -5.05 -8.46 -1.98
C ALA A 99 -4.41 -8.01 -0.65
N TYR A 100 -4.24 -8.96 0.26
CA TYR A 100 -3.65 -8.70 1.56
C TYR A 100 -2.14 -8.92 1.53
N PHE A 101 -1.43 -8.11 2.31
CA PHE A 101 0.01 -8.25 2.51
C PHE A 101 0.40 -8.13 3.99
N GLY A 102 1.36 -8.94 4.41
CA GLY A 102 1.93 -8.89 5.75
C GLY A 102 2.51 -10.22 6.23
N ALA A 103 2.29 -10.54 7.50
CA ALA A 103 2.81 -11.76 8.13
C ALA A 103 1.76 -12.88 8.27
N ASP A 104 0.48 -12.62 7.95
CA ASP A 104 -0.56 -13.64 8.01
C ASP A 104 -0.38 -14.68 6.89
N ALA A 105 -0.45 -15.97 7.24
CA ALA A 105 -0.31 -17.06 6.29
C ALA A 105 -1.43 -17.12 5.23
N ASN A 106 -2.55 -16.40 5.44
CA ASN A 106 -3.63 -16.31 4.48
C ASN A 106 -3.49 -15.10 3.54
N SER A 107 -2.50 -14.22 3.77
CA SER A 107 -2.24 -13.08 2.88
C SER A 107 -1.65 -13.57 1.56
N GLN A 108 -2.05 -12.95 0.45
CA GLN A 108 -1.48 -13.24 -0.87
C GLN A 108 0.00 -12.85 -0.94
N TRP A 109 0.38 -11.80 -0.22
CA TRP A 109 1.75 -11.33 -0.11
C TRP A 109 2.24 -11.55 1.31
N GLN A 110 3.26 -12.38 1.47
CA GLN A 110 3.76 -12.76 2.78
C GLN A 110 5.20 -12.31 2.99
N LEU A 111 5.49 -11.94 4.22
CA LEU A 111 6.80 -11.51 4.69
C LEU A 111 7.33 -12.52 5.71
N ARG A 112 8.53 -13.01 5.49
CA ARG A 112 9.25 -13.87 6.46
C ARG A 112 10.63 -13.27 6.73
N LEU A 113 10.85 -12.82 7.96
CA LEU A 113 12.16 -12.32 8.37
C LEU A 113 13.18 -13.45 8.42
N GLU A 114 14.34 -13.28 7.78
CA GLU A 114 15.51 -14.15 7.89
C GLU A 114 16.51 -13.62 8.93
N ARG A 115 16.53 -12.29 9.12
CA ARG A 115 17.27 -11.64 10.21
C ARG A 115 16.32 -10.87 11.11
N ALA A 116 16.57 -10.95 12.42
CA ALA A 116 15.70 -10.32 13.42
C ALA A 116 15.61 -8.79 13.30
N ASP A 117 16.63 -8.15 12.74
CA ASP A 117 16.66 -6.72 12.47
C ASP A 117 15.95 -6.31 11.19
N ALA A 118 15.38 -7.29 10.45
CA ALA A 118 14.71 -7.12 9.17
C ALA A 118 15.62 -6.59 8.03
N SER A 119 16.94 -6.66 8.18
CA SER A 119 17.90 -6.31 7.11
C SER A 119 17.94 -7.38 5.99
N ARG A 120 17.34 -8.56 6.22
CA ARG A 120 17.15 -9.62 5.24
C ARG A 120 15.84 -10.36 5.50
N PHE A 121 15.03 -10.49 4.45
CA PHE A 121 13.72 -11.15 4.52
C PHE A 121 13.34 -11.79 3.19
N GLN A 122 12.54 -12.83 3.28
CA GLN A 122 11.89 -13.49 2.16
C GLN A 122 10.51 -12.86 1.90
N VAL A 123 10.18 -12.71 0.64
CA VAL A 123 8.86 -12.31 0.14
C VAL A 123 8.27 -13.49 -0.60
N LEU A 124 7.01 -13.79 -0.35
CA LEU A 124 6.26 -14.84 -1.03
C LEU A 124 4.97 -14.21 -1.59
N TYR A 125 4.71 -14.46 -2.86
CA TYR A 125 3.46 -14.12 -3.52
C TYR A 125 2.69 -15.38 -3.92
N LEU A 126 1.45 -15.48 -3.45
CA LEU A 126 0.52 -16.55 -3.74
C LEU A 126 -0.57 -16.03 -4.71
N GLY A 127 -0.32 -16.15 -5.99
CA GLY A 127 -1.24 -15.69 -7.04
C GLY A 127 -1.97 -16.83 -7.73
N GLU A 128 -2.97 -16.49 -8.53
CA GLU A 128 -3.76 -17.47 -9.32
C GLU A 128 -2.90 -18.25 -10.33
N GLN A 129 -1.80 -17.67 -10.79
CA GLN A 129 -0.89 -18.28 -11.76
C GLN A 129 0.25 -19.10 -11.11
N GLY A 130 0.24 -19.22 -9.80
CA GLY A 130 1.25 -19.93 -9.02
C GLY A 130 1.91 -19.06 -7.96
N GLU A 131 2.95 -19.63 -7.37
CA GLU A 131 3.75 -19.05 -6.30
C GLU A 131 5.01 -18.40 -6.90
N GLU A 132 5.32 -17.20 -6.45
CA GLU A 132 6.58 -16.51 -6.75
C GLU A 132 7.25 -16.14 -5.42
N ASP A 133 8.56 -16.30 -5.32
CA ASP A 133 9.31 -15.89 -4.16
C ASP A 133 10.49 -14.98 -4.51
N GLY A 134 10.99 -14.26 -3.53
CA GLY A 134 12.15 -13.40 -3.65
C GLY A 134 12.78 -13.09 -2.31
N VAL A 135 14.01 -12.62 -2.32
CA VAL A 135 14.74 -12.21 -1.13
C VAL A 135 15.17 -10.76 -1.29
N VAL A 136 14.99 -9.98 -0.24
CA VAL A 136 15.53 -8.62 -0.11
C VAL A 136 16.61 -8.64 0.95
N GLU A 137 17.76 -8.05 0.63
CA GLU A 137 18.86 -7.79 1.58
C GLU A 137 19.35 -6.37 1.39
N TRP A 138 19.20 -5.56 2.41
CA TRP A 138 19.46 -4.12 2.37
C TRP A 138 20.08 -3.57 3.66
N ALA A 139 20.40 -2.28 3.66
CA ALA A 139 20.95 -1.61 4.84
C ALA A 139 19.92 -1.09 5.83
N LEU A 140 18.61 -1.12 5.47
CA LEU A 140 17.55 -0.68 6.37
C LEU A 140 17.24 -1.74 7.42
N THR A 141 16.74 -1.31 8.57
CA THR A 141 16.35 -2.17 9.68
C THR A 141 14.93 -1.87 10.13
N GLY A 142 14.33 -2.80 10.88
CA GLY A 142 12.97 -2.67 11.42
C GLY A 142 11.89 -3.30 10.54
N GLU A 143 11.00 -4.05 11.19
CA GLU A 143 9.93 -4.78 10.51
C GLU A 143 8.99 -3.86 9.72
N HIS A 144 8.76 -2.63 10.20
CA HIS A 144 7.95 -1.64 9.48
C HIS A 144 8.53 -1.33 8.09
N ASN A 145 9.86 -1.22 7.96
CA ASN A 145 10.51 -1.03 6.66
C ASN A 145 10.32 -2.25 5.74
N ALA A 146 10.44 -3.46 6.29
CA ALA A 146 10.22 -4.68 5.52
C ALA A 146 8.75 -4.80 5.06
N ARG A 147 7.77 -4.41 5.89
CA ARG A 147 6.36 -4.33 5.49
C ARG A 147 6.12 -3.28 4.40
N ASN A 148 6.74 -2.12 4.51
CA ASN A 148 6.68 -1.09 3.46
C ASN A 148 7.28 -1.60 2.14
N ALA A 149 8.39 -2.33 2.20
CA ALA A 149 8.98 -2.96 1.03
C ALA A 149 8.03 -4.00 0.41
N LEU A 150 7.39 -4.85 1.23
CA LEU A 150 6.41 -5.83 0.75
C LEU A 150 5.27 -5.16 -0.01
N ALA A 151 4.72 -4.06 0.53
CA ALA A 151 3.70 -3.25 -0.13
C ALA A 151 4.18 -2.67 -1.47
N ALA A 152 5.42 -2.15 -1.49
CA ALA A 152 6.03 -1.61 -2.71
C ALA A 152 6.26 -2.69 -3.77
N LEU A 153 6.72 -3.88 -3.37
CA LEU A 153 6.92 -5.03 -4.26
C LEU A 153 5.60 -5.52 -4.85
N ALA A 154 4.55 -5.59 -4.03
CA ALA A 154 3.20 -5.94 -4.47
C ALA A 154 2.66 -4.94 -5.50
N ALA A 155 2.81 -3.64 -5.25
CA ALA A 155 2.40 -2.60 -6.17
C ALA A 155 3.23 -2.64 -7.48
N ALA A 156 4.53 -2.83 -7.39
CA ALA A 156 5.41 -2.96 -8.56
C ALA A 156 5.02 -4.17 -9.44
N ARG A 157 4.69 -5.31 -8.82
CA ARG A 157 4.23 -6.51 -9.52
C ARG A 157 2.93 -6.24 -10.30
N LEU A 158 1.97 -5.52 -9.70
CA LEU A 158 0.74 -5.10 -10.37
C LEU A 158 1.00 -4.14 -11.54
N CYS A 159 2.10 -3.38 -11.50
CA CYS A 159 2.58 -2.56 -12.62
C CYS A 159 3.37 -3.36 -13.66
N GLY A 160 3.42 -4.69 -13.57
CA GLY A 160 4.11 -5.56 -14.53
C GLY A 160 5.61 -5.74 -14.28
N VAL A 161 6.14 -5.29 -13.16
CA VAL A 161 7.54 -5.52 -12.79
C VAL A 161 7.70 -6.94 -12.24
N ASN A 162 8.65 -7.68 -12.78
CA ASN A 162 9.00 -9.01 -12.29
C ASN A 162 9.49 -8.94 -10.82
N LEU A 163 9.05 -9.88 -9.97
CA LEU A 163 9.35 -9.86 -8.54
C LEU A 163 10.85 -9.89 -8.24
N ALA A 164 11.62 -10.74 -8.92
CA ALA A 164 13.06 -10.82 -8.70
C ALA A 164 13.77 -9.50 -9.05
N ARG A 165 13.34 -8.81 -10.11
CA ARG A 165 13.85 -7.49 -10.48
C ARG A 165 13.46 -6.43 -9.45
N ALA A 166 12.23 -6.49 -8.95
CA ALA A 166 11.75 -5.56 -7.93
C ALA A 166 12.52 -5.72 -6.61
N CYS A 167 12.76 -6.97 -6.16
CA CYS A 167 13.59 -7.25 -4.99
C CYS A 167 15.03 -6.75 -5.14
N ALA A 168 15.62 -6.89 -6.31
CA ALA A 168 16.98 -6.43 -6.58
C ALA A 168 17.13 -4.90 -6.66
N ALA A 169 16.03 -4.16 -6.74
CA ALA A 169 16.01 -2.70 -6.80
C ALA A 169 15.91 -2.04 -5.40
N LEU A 170 15.66 -2.81 -4.35
CA LEU A 170 15.60 -2.38 -2.96
C LEU A 170 16.95 -2.56 -2.27
#